data_ff6e6dfe250c6d36aa174f722251dd13
#
_entry.id   ff6e6dfe250c6d36aa174f722251dd13
#
_cell.length_a   1.000
_cell.length_b   1.000
_cell.length_c   1.000
_cell.angle_alpha   90.00
_cell.angle_beta   90.00
_cell.angle_gamma   90.00
#
_symmetry.space_group_name_H-M   'P 1'
#
loop_
_entity.id
_entity.type
_entity.pdbx_description
1 polymer ?
#
loop_
_entity_poly.entity_id
_entity_poly.type
_entity_poly.pdbx_seq_one_letter_code
_entity_poly.pdbx_strand_id
1 'polypeptide(L)'
;GSMHWAAGTVDVMGYTAEEMSRPVRRPLDEIQALSQTHPEHPYALLGSHQVQAALDAFVTLTGELRQPYAGAGFDTLRYSTSGENLLLPSAVGALRPVFLAPSAQLAGDMSRPEPLLIVGLTGLRDFYPQLIAENLAKQGFQARSAFLPLSLLTEQADRNNVHLAQALDDRARRMKLGSELRRLAKAG
;
A
#
# COMPACT_ATOMS: atom_id res chain seq x y z
N GLY A 1 2.47 12.28 14.72
CA GLY A 1 1.27 11.55 14.38
C GLY A 1 1.31 11.01 12.96
N SER A 2 0.56 9.99 12.71
CA SER A 2 0.45 9.27 11.42
C SER A 2 0.04 10.16 10.24
N MET A 3 -0.52 11.33 10.50
CA MET A 3 -0.97 12.28 9.47
C MET A 3 0.17 12.86 8.61
N HIS A 4 1.41 12.91 9.10
CA HIS A 4 2.54 13.43 8.34
C HIS A 4 3.15 12.42 7.35
N TRP A 5 2.90 11.12 7.56
CA TRP A 5 3.49 10.04 6.79
C TRP A 5 2.40 9.09 6.29
N ALA A 6 1.26 9.65 5.95
CA ALA A 6 0.13 8.87 5.45
C ALA A 6 0.51 8.14 4.15
N ALA A 7 0.56 6.82 4.22
CA ALA A 7 0.78 5.98 3.04
C ALA A 7 -0.47 5.91 2.13
N GLY A 8 -1.52 6.66 2.47
CA GLY A 8 -2.79 6.62 1.79
C GLY A 8 -3.58 5.32 2.04
N THR A 9 -3.22 4.56 3.08
CA THR A 9 -3.88 3.30 3.44
C THR A 9 -4.65 3.43 4.75
N VAL A 10 -5.56 2.51 5.00
CA VAL A 10 -6.22 2.34 6.28
C VAL A 10 -5.71 1.06 6.92
N ASP A 11 -4.97 1.23 8.01
CA ASP A 11 -4.39 0.13 8.77
C ASP A 11 -5.24 -0.07 10.03
N VAL A 12 -5.67 -1.30 10.32
CA VAL A 12 -6.49 -1.62 11.49
C VAL A 12 -5.59 -2.20 12.58
N MET A 13 -5.26 -3.47 12.50
CA MET A 13 -4.32 -4.13 13.41
C MET A 13 -3.32 -4.91 12.57
N GLY A 14 -2.07 -4.47 12.58
CA GLY A 14 -1.01 -5.09 11.78
C GLY A 14 -0.24 -6.16 12.53
N TYR A 15 -0.07 -5.97 13.84
CA TYR A 15 0.68 -6.84 14.73
C TYR A 15 0.01 -6.86 16.10
N THR A 16 0.17 -7.96 16.84
CA THR A 16 -0.19 -8.00 18.27
C THR A 16 1.02 -7.60 19.12
N ALA A 17 0.79 -7.23 20.37
CA ALA A 17 1.85 -6.88 21.30
C ALA A 17 2.74 -8.10 21.65
N GLU A 18 2.14 -9.29 21.63
CA GLU A 18 2.78 -10.56 21.97
C GLU A 18 3.63 -11.10 20.81
N GLU A 19 3.26 -10.81 19.56
CA GLU A 19 3.96 -11.33 18.38
C GLU A 19 4.17 -10.24 17.32
N MET A 20 5.16 -9.38 17.53
CA MET A 20 5.50 -8.31 16.59
C MET A 20 6.26 -8.79 15.35
N SER A 21 6.68 -10.04 15.31
CA SER A 21 7.42 -10.62 14.17
C SER A 21 6.50 -11.15 13.08
N ARG A 22 5.24 -11.44 13.40
CA ARG A 22 4.26 -12.03 12.49
C ARG A 22 3.11 -11.07 12.21
N PRO A 23 2.87 -10.72 10.94
CA PRO A 23 1.71 -9.92 10.56
C PRO A 23 0.38 -10.59 10.93
N VAL A 24 -0.52 -9.81 11.50
CA VAL A 24 -1.89 -10.25 11.73
C VAL A 24 -2.59 -10.42 10.40
N ARG A 25 -3.15 -11.61 10.17
CA ARG A 25 -3.89 -11.90 8.96
C ARG A 25 -5.31 -11.37 8.99
N ARG A 26 -6.02 -11.58 10.10
CA ARG A 26 -7.45 -11.24 10.26
C ARG A 26 -7.65 -10.26 11.44
N PRO A 27 -7.49 -8.96 11.19
CA PRO A 27 -7.44 -7.97 12.26
C PRO A 27 -8.74 -7.86 13.09
N LEU A 28 -9.90 -8.14 12.50
CA LEU A 28 -11.17 -8.06 13.24
C LEU A 28 -11.34 -9.22 14.23
N ASP A 29 -10.79 -10.40 13.90
CA ASP A 29 -10.79 -11.55 14.81
C ASP A 29 -9.84 -11.26 15.99
N GLU A 30 -8.67 -10.65 15.73
CA GLU A 30 -7.73 -10.23 16.76
C GLU A 30 -8.28 -9.11 17.67
N ILE A 31 -9.07 -8.18 17.13
CA ILE A 31 -9.76 -7.17 17.94
C ILE A 31 -10.72 -7.84 18.93
N GLN A 32 -11.39 -8.91 18.51
CA GLN A 32 -12.27 -9.67 19.40
C GLN A 32 -11.47 -10.37 20.51
N ALA A 33 -10.33 -10.96 20.17
CA ALA A 33 -9.43 -11.57 21.16
C ALA A 33 -8.84 -10.51 22.11
N LEU A 34 -8.40 -9.36 21.59
CA LEU A 34 -7.86 -8.24 22.36
C LEU A 34 -8.84 -7.74 23.42
N SER A 35 -10.15 -7.76 23.16
CA SER A 35 -11.16 -7.31 24.10
C SER A 35 -11.25 -8.16 25.38
N GLN A 36 -10.74 -9.40 25.32
CA GLN A 36 -10.67 -10.29 26.48
C GLN A 36 -9.49 -9.98 27.40
N THR A 37 -8.37 -9.53 26.81
CA THR A 37 -7.10 -9.31 27.52
C THR A 37 -6.88 -7.84 27.88
N HIS A 38 -7.38 -6.92 27.06
CA HIS A 38 -7.20 -5.47 27.17
C HIS A 38 -8.52 -4.73 26.96
N PRO A 39 -9.49 -4.85 27.89
CA PRO A 39 -10.84 -4.28 27.72
C PRO A 39 -10.85 -2.75 27.64
N GLU A 40 -9.80 -2.06 28.11
CA GLU A 40 -9.63 -0.60 28.02
C GLU A 40 -9.07 -0.12 26.66
N HIS A 41 -8.61 -1.03 25.82
CA HIS A 41 -8.06 -0.66 24.52
C HIS A 41 -9.14 -0.04 23.62
N PRO A 42 -8.86 1.03 22.84
CA PRO A 42 -9.86 1.66 21.95
C PRO A 42 -10.63 0.69 21.04
N TYR A 43 -9.96 -0.31 20.49
CA TYR A 43 -10.63 -1.35 19.69
C TYR A 43 -11.56 -2.23 20.50
N ALA A 44 -11.20 -2.55 21.74
CA ALA A 44 -12.07 -3.31 22.64
C ALA A 44 -13.33 -2.52 23.02
N LEU A 45 -13.18 -1.21 23.27
CA LEU A 45 -14.29 -0.31 23.59
C LEU A 45 -15.25 -0.13 22.41
N LEU A 46 -14.74 -0.07 21.17
CA LEU A 46 -15.56 0.03 19.95
C LEU A 46 -16.20 -1.32 19.59
N GLY A 47 -15.43 -2.39 19.71
CA GLY A 47 -15.79 -3.71 19.21
C GLY A 47 -15.59 -3.90 17.71
N SER A 48 -15.31 -5.13 17.31
CA SER A 48 -15.01 -5.48 15.91
C SER A 48 -16.14 -5.12 14.94
N HIS A 49 -17.40 -5.21 15.37
CA HIS A 49 -18.58 -4.89 14.56
C HIS A 49 -18.62 -3.41 14.17
N GLN A 50 -18.39 -2.48 15.11
CA GLN A 50 -18.36 -1.05 14.84
C GLN A 50 -17.16 -0.66 13.97
N VAL A 51 -16.01 -1.30 14.20
CA VAL A 51 -14.83 -1.11 13.33
C VAL A 51 -15.14 -1.54 11.89
N GLN A 52 -15.76 -2.72 11.71
CA GLN A 52 -16.18 -3.19 10.37
C GLN A 52 -17.16 -2.22 9.72
N ALA A 53 -18.20 -1.79 10.45
CA ALA A 53 -19.19 -0.85 9.92
C ALA A 53 -18.57 0.48 9.46
N ALA A 54 -17.59 1.00 10.21
CA ALA A 54 -16.86 2.20 9.84
C ALA A 54 -16.01 2.00 8.57
N LEU A 55 -15.38 0.83 8.43
CA LEU A 55 -14.59 0.49 7.24
C LEU A 55 -15.48 0.35 5.99
N ASP A 56 -16.64 -0.28 6.11
CA ASP A 56 -17.60 -0.42 5.01
C ASP A 56 -18.16 0.95 4.57
N ALA A 57 -18.47 1.83 5.54
CA ALA A 57 -18.88 3.20 5.24
C ALA A 57 -17.77 3.99 4.54
N PHE A 58 -16.50 3.81 4.95
CA PHE A 58 -15.35 4.44 4.29
C PHE A 58 -15.18 3.96 2.85
N VAL A 59 -15.30 2.66 2.60
CA VAL A 59 -15.21 2.08 1.23
C VAL A 59 -16.32 2.64 0.35
N THR A 60 -17.55 2.72 0.86
CA THR A 60 -18.69 3.30 0.12
C THR A 60 -18.42 4.76 -0.23
N LEU A 61 -18.05 5.59 0.76
CA LEU A 61 -17.75 7.01 0.58
C LEU A 61 -16.64 7.24 -0.46
N THR A 62 -15.54 6.50 -0.37
CA THR A 62 -14.41 6.66 -1.29
C THR A 62 -14.75 6.21 -2.72
N GLY A 63 -15.64 5.22 -2.86
CA GLY A 63 -16.21 4.81 -4.15
C GLY A 63 -17.04 5.92 -4.79
N GLU A 64 -17.91 6.57 -4.03
CA GLU A 64 -18.73 7.72 -4.49
C GLU A 64 -17.85 8.91 -4.90
N LEU A 65 -16.76 9.16 -4.19
CA LEU A 65 -15.79 10.22 -4.49
C LEU A 65 -14.83 9.86 -5.64
N ARG A 66 -15.02 8.73 -6.31
CA ARG A 66 -14.15 8.20 -7.38
C ARG A 66 -12.69 8.00 -6.95
N GLN A 67 -12.48 7.74 -5.68
CA GLN A 67 -11.20 7.38 -5.08
C GLN A 67 -11.31 6.01 -4.40
N PRO A 68 -11.57 4.93 -5.16
CA PRO A 68 -11.95 3.65 -4.59
C PRO A 68 -10.84 3.05 -3.75
N TYR A 69 -11.20 2.64 -2.54
CA TYR A 69 -10.39 1.83 -1.65
C TYR A 69 -10.88 0.40 -1.67
N ALA A 70 -9.94 -0.54 -1.51
CA ALA A 70 -10.26 -1.95 -1.45
C ALA A 70 -9.28 -2.68 -0.52
N GLY A 71 -9.68 -3.84 -0.03
CA GLY A 71 -8.88 -4.74 0.78
C GLY A 71 -8.63 -6.08 0.08
N ALA A 72 -8.08 -7.04 0.80
CA ALA A 72 -7.89 -8.39 0.30
C ALA A 72 -9.23 -9.02 -0.14
N GLY A 73 -9.24 -9.67 -1.31
CA GLY A 73 -10.43 -10.34 -1.83
C GLY A 73 -11.63 -9.41 -2.05
N PHE A 74 -11.40 -8.13 -2.39
CA PHE A 74 -12.47 -7.15 -2.56
C PHE A 74 -13.46 -7.56 -3.64
N ASP A 75 -14.74 -7.67 -3.25
CA ASP A 75 -15.86 -7.91 -4.14
C ASP A 75 -16.51 -6.57 -4.53
N THR A 76 -16.38 -6.19 -5.80
CA THR A 76 -16.95 -4.95 -6.35
C THR A 76 -18.47 -4.90 -6.35
N LEU A 77 -19.13 -6.07 -6.32
CA LEU A 77 -20.59 -6.13 -6.29
C LEU A 77 -21.17 -5.92 -4.89
N ARG A 78 -20.40 -6.33 -3.88
CA ARG A 78 -20.82 -6.27 -2.48
C ARG A 78 -20.17 -5.15 -1.68
N TYR A 79 -19.20 -4.46 -2.26
CA TYR A 79 -18.34 -3.48 -1.56
C TYR A 79 -17.79 -4.03 -0.24
N SER A 80 -17.37 -5.30 -0.26
CA SER A 80 -16.88 -6.02 0.90
C SER A 80 -15.48 -6.59 0.65
N THR A 81 -14.73 -6.78 1.73
CA THR A 81 -13.39 -7.41 1.71
C THR A 81 -13.47 -8.80 2.33
N SER A 82 -12.42 -9.62 2.13
CA SER A 82 -12.30 -10.92 2.83
C SER A 82 -12.09 -10.79 4.34
N GLY A 83 -11.91 -9.56 4.85
CA GLY A 83 -11.57 -9.30 6.25
C GLY A 83 -10.10 -9.60 6.59
N GLU A 84 -9.26 -9.83 5.59
CA GLU A 84 -7.83 -10.10 5.76
C GLU A 84 -7.00 -8.86 5.45
N ASN A 85 -5.82 -8.76 6.08
CA ASN A 85 -4.83 -7.75 5.71
C ASN A 85 -4.14 -8.11 4.40
N LEU A 86 -3.92 -7.08 3.55
CA LEU A 86 -2.93 -7.10 2.49
C LEU A 86 -1.54 -7.01 3.08
N LEU A 87 -0.53 -7.49 2.38
CA LEU A 87 0.88 -7.29 2.73
C LEU A 87 1.52 -6.39 1.67
N LEU A 88 1.64 -5.10 1.96
CA LEU A 88 2.27 -4.14 1.05
C LEU A 88 3.72 -3.87 1.46
N PRO A 89 4.65 -3.67 0.50
CA PRO A 89 6.02 -3.28 0.82
C PRO A 89 6.07 -1.84 1.33
N SER A 90 6.88 -1.63 2.37
CA SER A 90 7.21 -0.28 2.85
C SER A 90 8.34 0.34 2.02
N ALA A 91 8.64 1.63 2.25
CA ALA A 91 9.74 2.35 1.61
C ALA A 91 11.14 1.78 1.91
N VAL A 92 11.26 0.85 2.85
CA VAL A 92 12.51 0.13 3.16
C VAL A 92 12.45 -1.36 2.81
N GLY A 93 11.38 -1.81 2.14
CA GLY A 93 11.20 -3.21 1.77
C GLY A 93 10.78 -4.13 2.92
N ALA A 94 10.31 -3.60 4.04
CA ALA A 94 9.63 -4.39 5.06
C ALA A 94 8.16 -4.59 4.68
N LEU A 95 7.56 -5.71 5.09
CA LEU A 95 6.14 -5.94 4.88
C LEU A 95 5.31 -5.08 5.84
N ARG A 96 4.25 -4.51 5.34
CA ARG A 96 3.30 -3.73 6.11
C ARG A 96 1.90 -4.30 5.93
N PRO A 97 1.29 -4.82 7.00
CA PRO A 97 -0.11 -5.24 6.96
C PRO A 97 -1.02 -4.03 6.78
N VAL A 98 -1.93 -4.12 5.83
CA VAL A 98 -2.84 -3.03 5.43
C VAL A 98 -4.24 -3.59 5.26
N PHE A 99 -5.25 -2.99 5.89
CA PHE A 99 -6.62 -3.47 5.74
C PHE A 99 -7.30 -2.93 4.47
N LEU A 100 -7.18 -1.62 4.20
CA LEU A 100 -7.65 -1.00 2.96
C LEU A 100 -6.56 -0.16 2.31
N ALA A 101 -6.47 -0.23 1.01
CA ALA A 101 -5.58 0.60 0.20
C ALA A 101 -6.33 1.20 -1.00
N PRO A 102 -5.86 2.32 -1.57
CA PRO A 102 -6.30 2.75 -2.88
C PRO A 102 -6.20 1.59 -3.87
N SER A 103 -7.20 1.38 -4.70
CA SER A 103 -7.25 0.21 -5.60
C SER A 103 -6.03 0.09 -6.52
N ALA A 104 -5.38 1.21 -6.85
CA ALA A 104 -4.13 1.23 -7.61
C ALA A 104 -2.93 0.57 -6.88
N GLN A 105 -2.98 0.44 -5.54
CA GLN A 105 -1.91 -0.18 -4.74
C GLN A 105 -2.11 -1.70 -4.56
N LEU A 106 -3.27 -2.25 -4.88
CA LEU A 106 -3.57 -3.68 -4.66
C LEU A 106 -2.65 -4.62 -5.44
N ALA A 107 -2.13 -4.17 -6.59
CA ALA A 107 -1.18 -4.95 -7.37
C ALA A 107 0.17 -5.16 -6.65
N GLY A 108 0.45 -4.36 -5.60
CA GLY A 108 1.65 -4.50 -4.76
C GLY A 108 1.49 -5.48 -3.61
N ASP A 109 0.38 -6.20 -3.51
CA ASP A 109 0.16 -7.18 -2.44
C ASP A 109 1.12 -8.37 -2.58
N MET A 110 2.00 -8.53 -1.59
CA MET A 110 3.04 -9.55 -1.53
C MET A 110 2.53 -10.95 -1.23
N SER A 111 1.24 -11.12 -0.95
CA SER A 111 0.61 -12.45 -0.87
C SER A 111 0.42 -13.08 -2.25
N ARG A 112 0.57 -12.30 -3.31
CA ARG A 112 0.47 -12.74 -4.70
C ARG A 112 1.79 -13.34 -5.18
N PRO A 113 1.75 -14.35 -6.08
CA PRO A 113 2.96 -15.05 -6.54
C PRO A 113 3.77 -14.27 -7.60
N GLU A 114 3.22 -13.18 -8.16
CA GLU A 114 3.85 -12.46 -9.25
C GLU A 114 5.10 -11.70 -8.78
N PRO A 115 6.18 -11.69 -9.59
CA PRO A 115 7.39 -10.95 -9.26
C PRO A 115 7.15 -9.44 -9.28
N LEU A 116 7.79 -8.73 -8.35
CA LEU A 116 7.70 -7.27 -8.23
C LEU A 116 8.82 -6.56 -8.97
N LEU A 117 8.46 -5.53 -9.72
CA LEU A 117 9.41 -4.56 -10.26
C LEU A 117 9.28 -3.23 -9.50
N ILE A 118 10.32 -2.88 -8.76
CA ILE A 118 10.41 -1.59 -8.04
C ILE A 118 11.09 -0.58 -8.96
N VAL A 119 10.34 0.42 -9.40
CA VAL A 119 10.87 1.43 -10.35
C VAL A 119 11.14 2.74 -9.64
N GLY A 120 12.41 3.15 -9.64
CA GLY A 120 12.82 4.47 -9.22
C GLY A 120 12.89 5.47 -10.38
N LEU A 121 12.88 6.74 -10.02
CA LEU A 121 13.15 7.84 -10.95
C LEU A 121 14.52 8.41 -10.63
N THR A 122 15.45 8.36 -11.59
CA THR A 122 16.82 8.88 -11.41
C THR A 122 16.77 10.38 -11.08
N GLY A 123 17.34 10.76 -9.95
CA GLY A 123 17.31 12.14 -9.46
C GLY A 123 16.16 12.45 -8.50
N LEU A 124 15.22 11.53 -8.26
CA LEU A 124 14.27 11.63 -7.16
C LEU A 124 14.99 11.21 -5.86
N ARG A 125 14.99 12.10 -4.87
CA ARG A 125 15.59 11.84 -3.55
C ARG A 125 14.63 11.02 -2.69
N ASP A 126 15.18 10.36 -1.67
CA ASP A 126 14.45 9.66 -0.61
C ASP A 126 13.60 8.45 -1.07
N PHE A 127 13.92 7.90 -2.25
CA PHE A 127 13.35 6.64 -2.73
C PHE A 127 14.45 5.73 -3.29
N TYR A 128 14.65 4.57 -2.67
CA TYR A 128 15.78 3.66 -2.91
C TYR A 128 15.27 2.30 -3.41
N PRO A 129 14.91 2.15 -4.70
CA PRO A 129 14.28 0.95 -5.24
C PRO A 129 15.17 -0.30 -5.11
N GLN A 130 16.49 -0.16 -5.19
CA GLN A 130 17.42 -1.27 -4.97
C GLN A 130 17.34 -1.81 -3.54
N LEU A 131 17.38 -0.94 -2.54
CA LEU A 131 17.26 -1.33 -1.13
C LEU A 131 15.93 -2.05 -0.87
N ILE A 132 14.84 -1.55 -1.45
CA ILE A 132 13.52 -2.18 -1.31
C ILE A 132 13.54 -3.58 -1.93
N ALA A 133 14.03 -3.73 -3.15
CA ALA A 133 14.09 -5.01 -3.85
C ALA A 133 14.99 -6.03 -3.12
N GLU A 134 16.17 -5.60 -2.65
CA GLU A 134 17.09 -6.45 -1.88
C GLU A 134 16.49 -6.93 -0.55
N ASN A 135 15.80 -6.05 0.17
CA ASN A 135 15.17 -6.40 1.44
C ASN A 135 13.96 -7.31 1.25
N LEU A 136 13.22 -7.17 0.17
CA LEU A 136 12.16 -8.11 -0.21
C LEU A 136 12.75 -9.47 -0.61
N ALA A 137 13.83 -9.48 -1.39
CA ALA A 137 14.50 -10.71 -1.79
C ALA A 137 15.05 -11.49 -0.58
N LYS A 138 15.61 -10.82 0.44
CA LYS A 138 16.02 -11.45 1.71
C LYS A 138 14.88 -12.12 2.46
N GLN A 139 13.64 -11.69 2.24
CA GLN A 139 12.43 -12.27 2.81
C GLN A 139 11.81 -13.37 1.91
N GLY A 140 12.48 -13.73 0.81
CA GLY A 140 12.05 -14.81 -0.10
C GLY A 140 11.14 -14.37 -1.24
N PHE A 141 10.92 -13.06 -1.43
CA PHE A 141 10.10 -12.54 -2.52
C PHE A 141 10.91 -12.33 -3.80
N GLN A 142 10.29 -12.57 -4.95
CA GLN A 142 10.88 -12.24 -6.24
C GLN A 142 10.71 -10.74 -6.51
N ALA A 143 11.75 -9.96 -6.25
CA ALA A 143 11.74 -8.53 -6.45
C ALA A 143 13.01 -8.07 -7.18
N ARG A 144 12.85 -7.16 -8.12
CA ARG A 144 13.95 -6.50 -8.84
C ARG A 144 13.72 -5.00 -8.93
N SER A 145 14.79 -4.25 -9.12
CA SER A 145 14.71 -2.80 -9.28
C SER A 145 15.09 -2.37 -10.70
N ALA A 146 14.54 -1.24 -11.11
CA ALA A 146 14.92 -0.55 -12.33
C ALA A 146 14.80 0.97 -12.13
N PHE A 147 15.41 1.74 -13.04
CA PHE A 147 15.36 3.19 -13.02
C PHE A 147 14.84 3.73 -14.35
N LEU A 148 14.06 4.79 -14.25
CA LEU A 148 13.69 5.67 -15.36
C LEU A 148 14.23 7.08 -15.09
N PRO A 149 14.65 7.82 -16.12
CA PRO A 149 15.10 9.19 -15.91
C PRO A 149 13.92 10.10 -15.54
N LEU A 150 14.08 10.89 -14.47
CA LEU A 150 13.06 11.86 -14.05
C LEU A 150 12.78 12.92 -15.13
N SER A 151 13.72 13.17 -16.03
CA SER A 151 13.54 14.03 -17.21
C SER A 151 12.42 13.59 -18.16
N LEU A 152 11.92 12.35 -18.05
CA LEU A 152 10.70 11.93 -18.73
C LEU A 152 9.48 12.75 -18.32
N LEU A 153 9.48 13.28 -17.10
CA LEU A 153 8.33 13.94 -16.48
C LEU A 153 8.52 15.44 -16.31
N THR A 154 9.73 15.90 -16.03
CA THR A 154 10.01 17.30 -15.77
C THR A 154 11.44 17.70 -16.15
N GLU A 155 11.59 18.92 -16.64
CA GLU A 155 12.90 19.52 -16.97
C GLU A 155 13.49 20.36 -15.83
N GLN A 156 12.75 20.53 -14.72
CA GLN A 156 13.22 21.31 -13.59
C GLN A 156 14.43 20.68 -12.92
N ALA A 157 15.40 21.50 -12.53
CA ALA A 157 16.65 21.03 -11.91
C ALA A 157 16.46 20.63 -10.44
N ASP A 158 15.67 21.39 -9.69
CA ASP A 158 15.32 21.05 -8.30
C ASP A 158 14.00 20.28 -8.26
N ARG A 159 14.10 18.98 -8.03
CA ARG A 159 13.01 18.03 -8.23
C ARG A 159 12.67 17.35 -6.90
N ASN A 160 11.41 17.49 -6.49
CA ASN A 160 10.85 16.84 -5.32
C ASN A 160 9.52 16.16 -5.66
N ASN A 161 8.92 15.51 -4.67
CA ASN A 161 7.66 14.79 -4.84
C ASN A 161 6.50 15.68 -5.31
N VAL A 162 6.49 16.97 -4.97
CA VAL A 162 5.46 17.92 -5.42
C VAL A 162 5.55 18.17 -6.92
N HIS A 163 6.75 18.38 -7.44
CA HIS A 163 6.99 18.56 -8.88
C HIS A 163 6.65 17.29 -9.67
N LEU A 164 6.91 16.12 -9.08
CA LEU A 164 6.51 14.85 -9.68
C LEU A 164 4.98 14.71 -9.73
N ALA A 165 4.29 15.03 -8.64
CA ALA A 165 2.82 14.99 -8.60
C ALA A 165 2.21 15.93 -9.65
N GLN A 166 2.68 17.19 -9.73
CA GLN A 166 2.25 18.15 -10.74
C GLN A 166 2.51 17.66 -12.17
N ALA A 167 3.68 17.05 -12.41
CA ALA A 167 3.99 16.48 -13.72
C ALA A 167 3.02 15.36 -14.11
N LEU A 168 2.55 14.58 -13.14
CA LEU A 168 1.60 13.50 -13.35
C LEU A 168 0.13 13.97 -13.52
N ASP A 169 -0.18 15.24 -13.29
CA ASP A 169 -1.47 15.84 -13.65
C ASP A 169 -1.63 15.93 -15.19
N ASP A 170 -0.52 16.02 -15.92
CA ASP A 170 -0.53 16.00 -17.38
C ASP A 170 -0.74 14.59 -17.94
N ARG A 171 -1.79 14.43 -18.78
CA ARG A 171 -2.14 13.15 -19.38
C ARG A 171 -1.04 12.58 -20.29
N ALA A 172 -0.40 13.43 -21.09
CA ALA A 172 0.64 12.97 -22.03
C ALA A 172 1.85 12.42 -21.29
N ARG A 173 2.25 13.07 -20.19
CA ARG A 173 3.34 12.61 -19.33
C ARG A 173 2.98 11.29 -18.64
N ARG A 174 1.76 11.11 -18.13
CA ARG A 174 1.30 9.83 -17.58
C ARG A 174 1.36 8.72 -18.61
N MET A 175 0.92 8.97 -19.85
CA MET A 175 0.95 7.99 -20.93
C MET A 175 2.38 7.61 -21.31
N LYS A 176 3.29 8.60 -21.37
CA LYS A 176 4.72 8.36 -21.63
C LYS A 176 5.34 7.50 -20.55
N LEU A 177 5.13 7.86 -19.27
CA LEU A 177 5.59 7.06 -18.14
C LEU A 177 5.04 5.63 -18.19
N GLY A 178 3.74 5.46 -18.40
CA GLY A 178 3.11 4.15 -18.52
C GLY A 178 3.66 3.29 -19.67
N SER A 179 4.06 3.92 -20.78
CA SER A 179 4.74 3.24 -21.90
C SER A 179 6.11 2.70 -21.48
N GLU A 180 6.91 3.53 -20.82
CA GLU A 180 8.25 3.13 -20.34
C GLU A 180 8.18 2.06 -19.25
N LEU A 181 7.23 2.17 -18.32
CA LEU A 181 7.00 1.14 -17.30
C LEU A 181 6.65 -0.22 -17.94
N ARG A 182 5.77 -0.23 -18.94
CA ARG A 182 5.44 -1.47 -19.68
C ARG A 182 6.66 -2.05 -20.40
N ARG A 183 7.54 -1.20 -20.97
CA ARG A 183 8.78 -1.64 -21.60
C ARG A 183 9.72 -2.30 -20.58
N LEU A 184 9.90 -1.69 -19.41
CA LEU A 184 10.72 -2.25 -18.33
C LEU A 184 10.16 -3.58 -17.79
N ALA A 185 8.85 -3.67 -17.64
CA ALA A 185 8.20 -4.89 -17.16
C ALA A 185 8.39 -6.09 -18.11
N LYS A 186 8.50 -5.83 -19.43
CA LYS A 186 8.72 -6.87 -20.44
C LYS A 186 10.19 -7.26 -20.64
N ALA A 187 11.12 -6.43 -20.18
CA ALA A 187 12.56 -6.63 -20.42
C ALA A 187 13.24 -7.55 -19.40
N GLY A 188 12.52 -8.08 -18.46
CA GLY A 188 12.96 -9.01 -17.41
C GLY A 188 11.98 -10.11 -17.14
#